data_58669f7a4d37eb7c3bef92c4cd9c9ad5
#
_entry.id   58669f7a4d37eb7c3bef92c4cd9c9ad5
#
_cell.length_a   1.000
_cell.length_b   1.000
_cell.length_c   1.000
_cell.angle_alpha   90.00
_cell.angle_beta   90.00
_cell.angle_gamma   90.00
#
_symmetry.space_group_name_H-M   'P 1'
#
loop_
_entity.id
_entity.type
_entity.pdbx_description
1 polymer ?
#
loop_
_entity_poly.entity_id
_entity_poly.type
_entity_poly.pdbx_seq_one_letter_code
_entity_poly.pdbx_strand_id
1 'polypeptide(L)'
;MAEFSNVSKIQYEGSDSKNPLAFRYYNPDELVEGKKMKDHLRFSCAFWHTMCMNGSDQFGMPTMSRPWDDGSNSVKTRKNAFASSSNSSKKWGSNSTPSTIEI
;
A
#
# COMPACT_ATOMS: atom_id res chain seq x y z
N MET A 1 -5.28 15.32 0.92
CA MET A 1 -3.83 15.17 0.70
C MET A 1 -3.56 13.92 -0.11
N ALA A 2 -2.76 14.04 -1.15
CA ALA A 2 -2.49 12.94 -2.07
C ALA A 2 -1.09 12.35 -1.82
N GLU A 3 -0.93 11.63 -0.73
CA GLU A 3 0.30 10.91 -0.45
C GLU A 3 0.58 9.89 -1.58
N PHE A 4 1.86 9.72 -1.90
CA PHE A 4 2.33 8.87 -2.99
C PHE A 4 1.89 9.30 -4.39
N SER A 5 1.40 10.53 -4.57
CA SER A 5 0.97 11.04 -5.87
C SER A 5 2.14 11.18 -6.86
N ASN A 6 3.37 11.38 -6.36
CA ASN A 6 4.58 11.47 -7.16
C ASN A 6 5.19 10.10 -7.51
N VAL A 7 4.62 9.02 -7.03
CA VAL A 7 5.06 7.67 -7.34
C VAL A 7 4.16 7.10 -8.42
N SER A 8 4.75 6.73 -9.56
CA SER A 8 4.00 6.07 -10.63
C SER A 8 3.67 4.63 -10.26
N LYS A 9 2.69 4.05 -10.97
CA LYS A 9 2.33 2.65 -10.77
C LYS A 9 3.54 1.77 -11.02
N ILE A 10 3.80 0.84 -10.10
CA ILE A 10 4.88 -0.14 -10.23
C ILE A 10 4.48 -1.15 -11.31
N GLN A 11 5.36 -1.34 -12.31
CA GLN A 11 5.11 -2.21 -13.45
C GLN A 11 6.20 -3.26 -13.57
N TYR A 12 5.91 -4.30 -14.35
CA TYR A 12 6.90 -5.30 -14.72
C TYR A 12 7.84 -4.71 -15.79
N GLU A 13 9.13 -4.74 -15.52
CA GLU A 13 10.17 -4.21 -16.41
C GLU A 13 11.24 -5.23 -16.77
N GLY A 14 11.15 -6.45 -16.25
CA GLY A 14 12.09 -7.52 -16.49
C GLY A 14 13.27 -7.54 -15.53
N SER A 15 14.06 -8.61 -15.60
CA SER A 15 15.17 -8.87 -14.68
C SER A 15 16.33 -7.87 -14.83
N ASP A 16 16.46 -7.23 -15.99
CA ASP A 16 17.54 -6.28 -16.28
C ASP A 16 17.23 -4.85 -15.82
N SER A 17 16.02 -4.60 -15.34
CA SER A 17 15.63 -3.28 -14.87
C SER A 17 16.46 -2.85 -13.67
N LYS A 18 16.92 -1.61 -13.71
CA LYS A 18 17.62 -0.96 -12.60
C LYS A 18 16.70 -0.09 -11.74
N ASN A 19 15.43 0.01 -12.12
CA ASN A 19 14.45 0.78 -11.39
C ASN A 19 14.11 0.05 -10.07
N PRO A 20 14.34 0.67 -8.89
CA PRO A 20 14.02 0.03 -7.60
C PRO A 20 12.53 -0.14 -7.37
N LEU A 21 11.69 0.61 -8.10
CA LEU A 21 10.23 0.55 -8.00
C LEU A 21 9.64 -0.14 -9.24
N ALA A 22 10.15 -1.32 -9.55
CA ALA A 22 9.66 -2.14 -10.66
C ALA A 22 9.67 -3.61 -10.28
N PHE A 23 8.75 -4.37 -10.82
CA PHE A 23 8.76 -5.82 -10.72
C PHE A 23 9.75 -6.39 -11.74
N ARG A 24 10.67 -7.20 -11.29
CA ARG A 24 11.68 -7.84 -12.15
C ARG A 24 11.29 -9.21 -12.60
N TYR A 25 10.54 -9.94 -11.81
CA TYR A 25 10.18 -11.33 -12.04
C TYR A 25 8.68 -11.56 -12.10
N TYR A 26 7.92 -10.75 -11.39
CA TYR A 26 6.47 -10.84 -11.36
C TYR A 26 5.88 -10.05 -12.53
N ASN A 27 5.26 -10.77 -13.47
CA ASN A 27 4.51 -10.15 -14.57
C ASN A 27 3.01 -10.35 -14.32
N PRO A 28 2.26 -9.30 -13.94
CA PRO A 28 0.84 -9.44 -13.60
C PRO A 28 -0.04 -9.83 -14.79
N ASP A 29 0.41 -9.59 -16.00
CA ASP A 29 -0.37 -9.88 -17.23
C ASP A 29 -0.01 -11.22 -17.85
N GLU A 30 0.94 -11.96 -17.29
CA GLU A 30 1.29 -13.29 -17.75
C GLU A 30 0.13 -14.26 -17.58
N LEU A 31 -0.20 -14.99 -18.64
CA LEU A 31 -1.26 -16.00 -18.59
C LEU A 31 -0.69 -17.33 -18.09
N VAL A 32 -1.28 -17.83 -17.01
CA VAL A 32 -0.97 -19.14 -16.41
C VAL A 32 -2.28 -19.90 -16.30
N GLU A 33 -2.38 -21.01 -16.99
CA GLU A 33 -3.59 -21.84 -17.05
C GLU A 33 -4.84 -21.04 -17.43
N GLY A 34 -4.70 -20.11 -18.39
CA GLY A 34 -5.81 -19.30 -18.90
C GLY A 34 -6.20 -18.10 -18.05
N LYS A 35 -5.46 -17.83 -16.97
CA LYS A 35 -5.74 -16.75 -16.03
C LYS A 35 -4.51 -15.89 -15.82
N LYS A 36 -4.68 -14.59 -15.74
CA LYS A 36 -3.56 -13.68 -15.51
C LYS A 36 -2.94 -13.88 -14.13
N MET A 37 -1.63 -13.70 -14.03
CA MET A 37 -0.91 -13.87 -12.77
C MET A 37 -1.49 -13.01 -11.64
N LYS A 38 -1.92 -11.80 -11.93
CA LYS A 38 -2.54 -10.90 -10.93
C LYS A 38 -3.83 -11.45 -10.33
N ASP A 39 -4.51 -12.36 -11.04
CA ASP A 39 -5.73 -13.01 -10.55
C ASP A 39 -5.42 -14.26 -9.72
N HIS A 40 -4.25 -14.87 -9.93
CA HIS A 40 -3.75 -15.95 -9.08
C HIS A 40 -3.14 -15.43 -7.78
N LEU A 41 -2.29 -14.40 -7.89
CA LEU A 41 -1.54 -13.81 -6.79
C LEU A 41 -2.06 -12.40 -6.50
N ARG A 42 -2.96 -12.31 -5.54
CA ARG A 42 -3.57 -11.04 -5.15
C ARG A 42 -2.80 -10.40 -4.00
N PHE A 43 -2.53 -9.11 -4.11
CA PHE A 43 -1.92 -8.35 -3.04
C PHE A 43 -2.98 -7.72 -2.15
N SER A 44 -2.71 -7.70 -0.86
CA SER A 44 -3.53 -6.99 0.12
C SER A 44 -2.64 -6.23 1.10
N CYS A 45 -3.20 -5.24 1.77
CA CYS A 45 -2.50 -4.45 2.76
C CYS A 45 -3.27 -4.47 4.08
N ALA A 46 -2.55 -4.69 5.17
CA ALA A 46 -3.12 -4.59 6.50
C ALA A 46 -3.13 -3.13 6.91
N PHE A 47 -4.30 -2.51 6.86
CA PHE A 47 -4.46 -1.08 7.12
C PHE A 47 -3.96 -0.67 8.51
N TRP A 48 -4.35 -1.42 9.52
CA TRP A 48 -4.01 -1.09 10.91
C TRP A 48 -2.50 -1.16 11.19
N HIS A 49 -1.79 -2.12 10.61
CA HIS A 49 -0.35 -2.24 10.80
C HIS A 49 0.44 -1.21 10.00
N THR A 50 -0.04 -0.86 8.83
CA THR A 50 0.70 -0.04 7.89
C THR A 50 0.39 1.44 8.06
N MET A 51 -0.88 1.80 8.16
CA MET A 51 -1.31 3.20 8.10
C MET A 51 -1.65 3.80 9.47
N CYS A 52 -2.02 2.97 10.43
CA CYS A 52 -2.43 3.43 11.76
C CYS A 52 -1.36 3.23 12.83
N MET A 53 -0.35 2.40 12.55
CA MET A 53 0.69 2.13 13.53
C MET A 53 1.63 3.33 13.69
N ASN A 54 1.90 3.68 14.93
CA ASN A 54 2.78 4.80 15.29
C ASN A 54 4.05 4.35 16.02
N GLY A 55 4.30 3.05 16.10
CA GLY A 55 5.48 2.50 16.77
C GLY A 55 5.35 2.37 18.29
N SER A 56 4.18 2.62 18.86
CA SER A 56 3.97 2.38 20.29
C SER A 56 3.73 0.90 20.57
N ASP A 57 4.24 0.44 21.70
CA ASP A 57 4.02 -0.90 22.20
C ASP A 57 3.92 -0.86 23.75
N GLN A 58 3.88 -2.03 24.38
CA GLN A 58 3.81 -2.12 25.83
C GLN A 58 5.07 -1.62 26.56
N PHE A 59 6.15 -1.39 25.83
CA PHE A 59 7.45 -0.98 26.40
C PHE A 59 7.82 0.46 26.05
N GLY A 60 7.11 1.11 25.16
CA GLY A 60 7.55 2.42 24.71
C GLY A 60 6.45 3.30 24.09
N MET A 61 6.76 4.59 24.09
CA MET A 61 5.94 5.64 23.48
C MET A 61 5.99 5.58 21.96
N PRO A 62 5.07 6.24 21.25
CA PRO A 62 5.10 6.34 19.80
C PRO A 62 6.43 6.92 19.30
N THR A 63 7.03 6.25 18.33
CA THR A 63 8.32 6.65 17.75
C THR A 63 8.21 7.06 16.29
N MET A 64 7.04 6.91 15.71
CA MET A 64 6.81 7.09 14.28
C MET A 64 5.66 8.06 14.05
N SER A 65 5.92 9.11 13.27
CA SER A 65 4.85 10.00 12.81
C SER A 65 4.50 9.69 11.36
N ARG A 66 3.24 9.85 11.04
CA ARG A 66 2.73 9.65 9.67
C ARG A 66 2.30 10.99 9.09
N PRO A 67 2.55 11.26 7.79
CA PRO A 67 2.18 12.53 7.18
C PRO A 67 0.67 12.84 7.22
N TRP A 68 -0.15 11.81 7.28
CA TRP A 68 -1.61 11.94 7.32
C TRP A 68 -2.17 12.04 8.74
N ASP A 69 -1.33 11.91 9.76
CA ASP A 69 -1.75 11.94 11.16
C ASP A 69 -1.32 13.27 11.80
N ASP A 70 -2.29 14.07 12.19
CA ASP A 70 -2.06 15.36 12.86
C ASP A 70 -2.10 15.26 14.38
N GLY A 71 -2.14 14.06 14.93
CA GLY A 71 -2.25 13.81 16.37
C GLY A 71 -3.67 13.89 16.90
N SER A 72 -4.64 14.28 16.10
CA SER A 72 -6.05 14.32 16.48
C SER A 72 -6.76 13.00 16.16
N ASN A 73 -7.83 12.71 16.86
CA ASN A 73 -8.68 11.56 16.55
C ASN A 73 -9.88 11.98 15.68
N SER A 74 -9.63 12.84 14.69
CA SER A 74 -10.66 13.38 13.84
C SER A 74 -11.02 12.45 12.67
N VAL A 75 -12.23 12.61 12.17
CA VAL A 75 -12.67 11.90 10.95
C VAL A 75 -11.82 12.30 9.75
N LYS A 76 -11.35 13.54 9.70
CA LYS A 76 -10.46 14.03 8.64
C LYS A 76 -9.16 13.24 8.60
N THR A 77 -8.51 13.05 9.75
CA THR A 77 -7.28 12.27 9.87
C THR A 77 -7.48 10.84 9.41
N ARG A 78 -8.58 10.21 9.79
CA ARG A 78 -8.90 8.84 9.37
C ARG A 78 -9.14 8.74 7.88
N LYS A 79 -9.83 9.72 7.29
CA LYS A 79 -10.02 9.80 5.84
C LYS A 79 -8.70 9.98 5.09
N ASN A 80 -7.79 10.79 5.62
CA ASN A 80 -6.47 10.99 5.03
C ASN A 80 -5.65 9.69 5.06
N ALA A 81 -5.67 8.98 6.17
CA ALA A 81 -4.99 7.68 6.29
C ALA A 81 -5.54 6.67 5.28
N PHE A 82 -6.86 6.60 5.13
CA PHE A 82 -7.51 5.72 4.17
C PHE A 82 -7.15 6.07 2.73
N ALA A 83 -7.16 7.36 2.38
CA ALA A 83 -6.77 7.82 1.05
C ALA A 83 -5.32 7.47 0.73
N SER A 84 -4.42 7.61 1.69
CA SER A 84 -3.00 7.24 1.53
C SER A 84 -2.85 5.74 1.30
N SER A 85 -3.57 4.91 2.04
CA SER A 85 -3.59 3.46 1.84
C SER A 85 -4.08 3.09 0.44
N SER A 86 -5.18 3.68 0.01
CA SER A 86 -5.74 3.43 -1.32
C SER A 86 -4.78 3.83 -2.43
N ASN A 87 -4.15 5.00 -2.33
CA ASN A 87 -3.18 5.47 -3.32
C ASN A 87 -1.96 4.55 -3.38
N SER A 88 -1.44 4.15 -2.24
CA SER A 88 -0.33 3.19 -2.17
C SER A 88 -0.70 1.87 -2.84
N SER A 89 -1.83 1.29 -2.48
CA SER A 89 -2.29 0.00 -3.01
C SER A 89 -2.40 0.00 -4.53
N LYS A 90 -2.93 1.07 -5.10
CA LYS A 90 -3.04 1.22 -6.56
C LYS A 90 -1.69 1.23 -7.25
N LYS A 91 -0.65 1.77 -6.60
CA LYS A 91 0.69 1.87 -7.19
C LYS A 91 1.37 0.52 -7.33
N TRP A 92 1.14 -0.42 -6.43
CA TRP A 92 1.72 -1.77 -6.53
C TRP A 92 0.74 -2.83 -7.03
N GLY A 93 -0.41 -2.42 -7.55
CA GLY A 93 -1.29 -3.28 -8.34
C GLY A 93 -2.37 -4.00 -7.58
N SER A 94 -2.65 -3.63 -6.33
CA SER A 94 -3.81 -4.16 -5.62
C SER A 94 -5.08 -3.53 -6.16
N ASN A 95 -5.99 -4.35 -6.63
CA ASN A 95 -7.34 -3.94 -7.04
C ASN A 95 -8.33 -4.03 -5.88
N SER A 96 -7.91 -4.66 -4.79
CA SER A 96 -8.77 -4.76 -3.61
C SER A 96 -8.60 -3.53 -2.73
N THR A 97 -9.69 -2.96 -2.31
CA THR A 97 -9.70 -2.08 -1.14
C THR A 97 -9.10 -2.85 0.03
N PRO A 98 -8.38 -2.18 0.94
CA PRO A 98 -7.88 -2.83 2.14
C PRO A 98 -9.04 -3.56 2.81
N SER A 99 -8.95 -4.87 2.84
CA SER A 99 -10.08 -5.73 3.19
C SER A 99 -10.40 -5.75 4.68
N THR A 100 -9.71 -4.96 5.46
CA THR A 100 -9.99 -4.86 6.87
C THR A 100 -9.75 -3.45 7.34
N ILE A 101 -10.78 -2.63 7.18
CA ILE A 101 -10.90 -1.43 7.98
C ILE A 101 -11.63 -1.87 9.24
N GLU A 102 -10.89 -2.44 10.17
CA GLU A 102 -11.37 -2.49 11.53
C GLU A 102 -10.99 -1.17 12.19
N ILE A 103 -11.98 -0.45 12.45
CA ILE A 103 -11.90 0.77 13.23
C ILE A 103 -11.91 0.37 14.69
#